data_5197a8f35523b28219241abee349fcf6
#
_entry.id   5197a8f35523b28219241abee349fcf6
#
_cell.length_a   1.000
_cell.length_b   1.000
_cell.length_c   1.000
_cell.angle_alpha   90.00
_cell.angle_beta   90.00
_cell.angle_gamma   90.00
#
_symmetry.space_group_name_H-M   'P 1'
#
loop_
_entity.id
_entity.type
_entity.pdbx_description
1 polymer ?
#
loop_
_entity_poly.entity_id
_entity_poly.type
_entity_poly.pdbx_seq_one_letter_code
_entity_poly.pdbx_strand_id
1 'polypeptide(L)'
;MAFLESIGGLALGLLGAALAAALACIGSAKGTGIAGEAGAGLVSEDPSKFGKAMIMQVIPGTQGLYGFVIWFLAQSQIFAANAAAPLTVAQGLQYFAACLPIALGGLISAIAQGKVAAASLNILAKKPDDWSKGMIFCITVEFYAILCLLASYLMLNGLK
;
A
#
# COMPACT_ATOMS: atom_id res chain seq x y z
N MET A 1 0.51 -22.39 -29.39
CA MET A 1 1.54 -21.37 -29.11
C MET A 1 0.95 -19.96 -29.29
N ALA A 2 0.49 -19.56 -30.50
CA ALA A 2 -0.04 -18.20 -30.73
C ALA A 2 -1.17 -17.75 -29.78
N PHE A 3 -2.06 -18.64 -29.36
CA PHE A 3 -3.14 -18.31 -28.42
C PHE A 3 -2.60 -17.98 -27.01
N LEU A 4 -1.60 -18.71 -26.51
CA LEU A 4 -0.97 -18.44 -25.22
C LEU A 4 -0.10 -17.17 -25.27
N GLU A 5 0.48 -16.86 -26.42
CA GLU A 5 1.23 -15.62 -26.63
C GLU A 5 0.30 -14.40 -26.68
N SER A 6 -0.87 -14.51 -27.29
CA SER A 6 -1.82 -13.38 -27.39
C SER A 6 -2.52 -13.04 -26.07
N ILE A 7 -2.73 -14.04 -25.16
CA ILE A 7 -3.36 -13.83 -23.87
C ILE A 7 -2.32 -13.62 -22.76
N GLY A 8 -1.13 -14.20 -22.90
CA GLY A 8 -0.11 -14.22 -21.85
C GLY A 8 0.37 -12.83 -21.43
N GLY A 9 0.56 -11.92 -22.38
CA GLY A 9 0.97 -10.55 -22.10
C GLY A 9 -0.07 -9.78 -21.28
N LEU A 10 -1.33 -9.83 -21.72
CA LEU A 10 -2.44 -9.19 -21.01
C LEU A 10 -2.60 -9.77 -19.60
N ALA A 11 -2.61 -11.10 -19.48
CA ALA A 11 -2.77 -11.78 -18.20
C ALA A 11 -1.66 -11.43 -17.20
N LEU A 12 -0.41 -11.40 -17.64
CA LEU A 12 0.73 -11.03 -16.79
C LEU A 12 0.64 -9.57 -16.33
N GLY A 13 0.32 -8.64 -17.23
CA GLY A 13 0.17 -7.24 -16.88
C GLY A 13 -0.94 -7.03 -15.85
N LEU A 14 -2.12 -7.62 -16.08
CA LEU A 14 -3.25 -7.54 -15.15
C LEU A 14 -2.96 -8.21 -13.80
N LEU A 15 -2.20 -9.32 -13.79
CA LEU A 15 -1.76 -9.96 -12.55
C LEU A 15 -0.88 -9.02 -11.73
N GLY A 16 0.09 -8.34 -12.37
CA GLY A 16 0.92 -7.34 -11.70
C GLY A 16 0.08 -6.22 -11.10
N ALA A 17 -0.84 -5.66 -11.89
CA ALA A 17 -1.76 -4.62 -11.42
C ALA A 17 -2.60 -5.09 -10.23
N ALA A 18 -3.20 -6.29 -10.30
CA ALA A 18 -3.97 -6.86 -9.21
C ALA A 18 -3.15 -7.06 -7.93
N LEU A 19 -1.90 -7.49 -8.05
CA LEU A 19 -1.00 -7.66 -6.91
C LEU A 19 -0.64 -6.33 -6.25
N ALA A 20 -0.49 -5.23 -7.02
CA ALA A 20 -0.25 -3.90 -6.44
C ALA A 20 -1.37 -3.51 -5.47
N ALA A 21 -2.63 -3.67 -5.85
CA ALA A 21 -3.75 -3.38 -4.96
C ALA A 21 -3.86 -4.42 -3.83
N ALA A 22 -3.86 -5.71 -4.16
CA ALA A 22 -4.14 -6.78 -3.20
C ALA A 22 -3.12 -6.82 -2.06
N LEU A 23 -1.82 -6.82 -2.38
CA LEU A 23 -0.77 -6.95 -1.36
C LEU A 23 -0.68 -5.70 -0.48
N ALA A 24 -0.77 -4.50 -1.07
CA ALA A 24 -0.78 -3.26 -0.29
C ALA A 24 -2.01 -3.17 0.62
N CYS A 25 -3.20 -3.56 0.14
CA CYS A 25 -4.41 -3.62 0.96
C CYS A 25 -4.32 -4.65 2.08
N ILE A 26 -3.75 -5.84 1.83
CA ILE A 26 -3.50 -6.84 2.88
C ILE A 26 -2.57 -6.28 3.95
N GLY A 27 -1.51 -5.58 3.54
CA GLY A 27 -0.61 -4.89 4.46
C GLY A 27 -1.33 -3.87 5.33
N SER A 28 -2.11 -3.00 4.68
CA SER A 28 -2.89 -1.96 5.36
C SER A 28 -3.93 -2.55 6.31
N ALA A 29 -4.65 -3.59 5.90
CA ALA A 29 -5.62 -4.26 6.77
C ALA A 29 -4.96 -4.83 8.03
N LYS A 30 -3.79 -5.46 7.89
CA LYS A 30 -3.02 -5.95 9.04
C LYS A 30 -2.47 -4.81 9.89
N GLY A 31 -1.92 -3.77 9.28
CA GLY A 31 -1.36 -2.63 9.99
C GLY A 31 -2.40 -1.86 10.80
N THR A 32 -3.53 -1.53 10.18
CA THR A 32 -4.65 -0.87 10.85
C THR A 32 -5.26 -1.75 11.94
N GLY A 33 -5.32 -3.08 11.73
CA GLY A 33 -5.76 -4.02 12.75
C GLY A 33 -4.87 -4.00 13.99
N ILE A 34 -3.55 -4.11 13.82
CA ILE A 34 -2.58 -4.07 14.93
C ILE A 34 -2.70 -2.76 15.74
N ALA A 35 -2.79 -1.62 15.05
CA ALA A 35 -2.96 -0.33 15.70
C ALA A 35 -4.34 -0.21 16.38
N GLY A 36 -5.39 -0.77 15.74
CA GLY A 36 -6.76 -0.75 16.25
C GLY A 36 -6.93 -1.57 17.53
N GLU A 37 -6.32 -2.76 17.61
CA GLU A 37 -6.32 -3.57 18.83
C GLU A 37 -5.73 -2.80 20.02
N ALA A 38 -4.57 -2.17 19.84
CA ALA A 38 -3.95 -1.36 20.87
C ALA A 38 -4.77 -0.10 21.20
N GLY A 39 -5.38 0.52 20.17
CA GLY A 39 -6.26 1.69 20.33
C GLY A 39 -7.52 1.36 21.11
N ALA A 40 -8.16 0.22 20.84
CA ALA A 40 -9.33 -0.25 21.56
C ALA A 40 -9.02 -0.46 23.06
N GLY A 41 -7.87 -1.08 23.37
CA GLY A 41 -7.41 -1.22 24.75
C GLY A 41 -7.27 0.13 25.47
N LEU A 42 -6.62 1.10 24.83
CA LEU A 42 -6.45 2.44 25.40
C LEU A 42 -7.80 3.16 25.62
N VAL A 43 -8.69 3.10 24.64
CA VAL A 43 -9.99 3.78 24.69
C VAL A 43 -10.94 3.14 25.69
N SER A 44 -10.79 1.83 25.96
CA SER A 44 -11.56 1.17 27.03
C SER A 44 -11.21 1.67 28.43
N GLU A 45 -9.98 2.12 28.64
CA GLU A 45 -9.53 2.73 29.90
C GLU A 45 -9.82 4.22 29.96
N ASP A 46 -9.64 4.92 28.81
CA ASP A 46 -9.85 6.36 28.73
C ASP A 46 -10.53 6.73 27.38
N PRO A 47 -11.88 6.79 27.36
CA PRO A 47 -12.65 7.15 26.17
C PRO A 47 -12.33 8.52 25.57
N SER A 48 -11.78 9.44 26.35
CA SER A 48 -11.43 10.79 25.87
C SER A 48 -10.32 10.78 24.82
N LYS A 49 -9.54 9.70 24.75
CA LYS A 49 -8.43 9.53 23.80
C LYS A 49 -8.83 8.96 22.43
N PHE A 50 -10.12 8.64 22.22
CA PHE A 50 -10.63 8.01 21.00
C PHE A 50 -10.17 8.73 19.73
N GLY A 51 -10.33 10.05 19.63
CA GLY A 51 -10.00 10.80 18.42
C GLY A 51 -8.53 10.70 18.04
N LYS A 52 -7.62 10.83 19.00
CA LYS A 52 -6.16 10.71 18.76
C LYS A 52 -5.75 9.25 18.45
N ALA A 53 -6.37 8.28 19.12
CA ALA A 53 -6.13 6.85 18.86
C ALA A 53 -6.61 6.45 17.47
N MET A 54 -7.77 6.94 17.02
CA MET A 54 -8.31 6.71 15.67
C MET A 54 -7.36 7.26 14.59
N ILE A 55 -6.82 8.47 14.76
CA ILE A 55 -5.85 9.02 13.82
C ILE A 55 -4.65 8.07 13.67
N MET A 56 -4.10 7.59 14.79
CA MET A 56 -2.96 6.65 14.74
C MET A 56 -3.31 5.31 14.10
N GLN A 57 -4.55 4.84 14.25
CA GLN A 57 -5.01 3.60 13.63
C GLN A 57 -5.12 3.72 12.11
N VAL A 58 -5.56 4.86 11.58
CA VAL A 58 -5.83 4.99 10.12
C VAL A 58 -4.55 5.13 9.30
N ILE A 59 -3.45 5.61 9.90
CA ILE A 59 -2.19 5.87 9.17
C ILE A 59 -1.69 4.63 8.42
N PRO A 60 -1.62 3.42 9.00
CA PRO A 60 -1.18 2.24 8.28
C PRO A 60 -2.13 1.79 7.15
N GLY A 61 -3.21 2.52 6.91
CA GLY A 61 -4.15 2.33 5.81
C GLY A 61 -3.72 2.98 4.49
N THR A 62 -2.82 3.94 4.52
CA THR A 62 -2.42 4.74 3.35
C THR A 62 -1.76 3.92 2.25
N GLN A 63 -1.01 2.87 2.60
CA GLN A 63 -0.34 2.01 1.63
C GLN A 63 -1.33 1.26 0.73
N GLY A 64 -2.50 0.89 1.26
CA GLY A 64 -3.59 0.30 0.47
C GLY A 64 -4.08 1.26 -0.61
N LEU A 65 -4.21 2.55 -0.28
CA LEU A 65 -4.57 3.57 -1.27
C LEU A 65 -3.48 3.74 -2.34
N TYR A 66 -2.21 3.69 -1.97
CA TYR A 66 -1.09 3.78 -2.92
C TYR A 66 -1.08 2.60 -3.90
N GLY A 67 -1.28 1.38 -3.40
CA GLY A 67 -1.41 0.18 -4.23
C GLY A 67 -2.61 0.25 -5.17
N PHE A 68 -3.74 0.78 -4.69
CA PHE A 68 -4.94 0.98 -5.48
C PHE A 68 -4.73 2.00 -6.61
N VAL A 69 -4.03 3.11 -6.34
CA VAL A 69 -3.68 4.11 -7.37
C VAL A 69 -2.81 3.48 -8.47
N ILE A 70 -1.78 2.70 -8.10
CA ILE A 70 -0.94 2.02 -9.09
C ILE A 70 -1.72 0.98 -9.88
N TRP A 71 -2.60 0.20 -9.24
CA TRP A 71 -3.51 -0.70 -9.93
C TRP A 71 -4.34 0.03 -11.00
N PHE A 72 -4.96 1.15 -10.62
CA PHE A 72 -5.81 1.93 -11.53
C PHE A 72 -5.02 2.46 -12.74
N LEU A 73 -3.83 3.01 -12.51
CA LEU A 73 -2.96 3.51 -13.58
C LEU A 73 -2.48 2.39 -14.49
N ALA A 74 -2.02 1.28 -13.90
CA ALA A 74 -1.51 0.15 -14.65
C ALA A 74 -2.58 -0.49 -15.53
N GLN A 75 -3.78 -0.79 -14.97
CA GLN A 75 -4.84 -1.40 -15.75
C GLN A 75 -5.31 -0.48 -16.89
N SER A 76 -5.39 0.85 -16.65
CA SER A 76 -5.79 1.80 -17.69
C SER A 76 -4.79 1.80 -18.86
N GLN A 77 -3.49 1.77 -18.58
CA GLN A 77 -2.45 1.68 -19.60
C GLN A 77 -2.44 0.32 -20.31
N ILE A 78 -2.59 -0.77 -19.57
CA ILE A 78 -2.63 -2.14 -20.11
C ILE A 78 -3.79 -2.30 -21.09
N PHE A 79 -4.98 -1.84 -20.75
CA PHE A 79 -6.14 -1.94 -21.64
C PHE A 79 -5.98 -1.03 -22.86
N ALA A 80 -5.46 0.18 -22.71
CA ALA A 80 -5.20 1.07 -23.84
C ALA A 80 -4.16 0.48 -24.81
N ALA A 81 -3.06 -0.06 -24.29
CA ALA A 81 -2.02 -0.71 -25.10
C ALA A 81 -2.54 -1.96 -25.81
N ASN A 82 -3.30 -2.81 -25.10
CA ASN A 82 -3.87 -4.03 -25.67
C ASN A 82 -4.95 -3.77 -26.73
N ALA A 83 -5.67 -2.64 -26.63
CA ALA A 83 -6.66 -2.23 -27.64
C ALA A 83 -5.97 -1.77 -28.95
N ALA A 84 -4.78 -1.19 -28.87
CA ALA A 84 -3.99 -0.80 -30.04
C ALA A 84 -3.35 -2.02 -30.73
N ALA A 85 -2.79 -2.94 -29.95
CA ALA A 85 -2.24 -4.22 -30.42
C ALA A 85 -2.18 -5.22 -29.26
N PRO A 86 -2.39 -6.53 -29.48
CA PRO A 86 -2.24 -7.54 -28.44
C PRO A 86 -0.88 -7.46 -27.76
N LEU A 87 -0.89 -7.37 -26.42
CA LEU A 87 0.36 -7.27 -25.65
C LEU A 87 1.18 -8.54 -25.75
N THR A 88 2.46 -8.39 -26.06
CA THR A 88 3.42 -9.48 -25.99
C THR A 88 3.66 -9.88 -24.52
N VAL A 89 4.13 -11.11 -24.31
CA VAL A 89 4.52 -11.60 -22.98
C VAL A 89 5.60 -10.70 -22.35
N ALA A 90 6.54 -10.20 -23.13
CA ALA A 90 7.58 -9.28 -22.66
C ALA A 90 6.98 -7.96 -22.13
N GLN A 91 6.04 -7.36 -22.85
CA GLN A 91 5.35 -6.14 -22.40
C GLN A 91 4.52 -6.41 -21.14
N GLY A 92 3.79 -7.54 -21.09
CA GLY A 92 3.05 -7.92 -19.89
C GLY A 92 3.95 -8.08 -18.65
N LEU A 93 5.14 -8.66 -18.84
CA LEU A 93 6.13 -8.79 -17.77
C LEU A 93 6.70 -7.43 -17.32
N GLN A 94 6.85 -6.47 -18.22
CA GLN A 94 7.24 -5.11 -17.88
C GLN A 94 6.20 -4.42 -16.99
N TYR A 95 4.90 -4.51 -17.33
CA TYR A 95 3.82 -4.02 -16.48
C TYR A 95 3.78 -4.72 -15.13
N PHE A 96 3.95 -6.04 -15.12
CA PHE A 96 4.05 -6.83 -13.89
C PHE A 96 5.18 -6.32 -13.00
N ALA A 97 6.38 -6.19 -13.54
CA ALA A 97 7.55 -5.70 -12.81
C ALA A 97 7.35 -4.28 -12.26
N ALA A 98 6.73 -3.39 -13.03
CA ALA A 98 6.43 -2.02 -12.61
C ALA A 98 5.49 -1.93 -11.40
N CYS A 99 4.64 -2.92 -11.19
CA CYS A 99 3.71 -2.99 -10.06
C CYS A 99 4.34 -3.55 -8.78
N LEU A 100 5.46 -4.29 -8.87
CA LEU A 100 6.07 -4.99 -7.73
C LEU A 100 6.56 -4.06 -6.60
N PRO A 101 7.19 -2.90 -6.87
CA PRO A 101 7.68 -2.06 -5.77
C PRO A 101 6.59 -1.71 -4.77
N ILE A 102 5.45 -1.21 -5.21
CA ILE A 102 4.35 -0.85 -4.29
C ILE A 102 3.63 -2.08 -3.74
N ALA A 103 3.54 -3.17 -4.51
CA ALA A 103 2.94 -4.41 -4.03
C ALA A 103 3.66 -4.93 -2.78
N LEU A 104 4.98 -5.06 -2.84
CA LEU A 104 5.81 -5.58 -1.75
C LEU A 104 6.10 -4.51 -0.69
N GLY A 105 6.47 -3.31 -1.13
CA GLY A 105 6.78 -2.20 -0.23
C GLY A 105 5.55 -1.78 0.58
N GLY A 106 4.39 -1.68 -0.05
CA GLY A 106 3.13 -1.38 0.62
C GLY A 106 2.73 -2.44 1.64
N LEU A 107 2.83 -3.72 1.29
CA LEU A 107 2.56 -4.83 2.20
C LEU A 107 3.42 -4.76 3.47
N ILE A 108 4.73 -4.64 3.30
CA ILE A 108 5.69 -4.74 4.42
C ILE A 108 5.67 -3.48 5.26
N SER A 109 5.67 -2.28 4.63
CA SER A 109 5.68 -1.00 5.36
C SER A 109 4.42 -0.78 6.17
N ALA A 110 3.23 -1.15 5.65
CA ALA A 110 1.97 -1.01 6.38
C ALA A 110 1.96 -1.84 7.67
N ILE A 111 2.43 -3.09 7.61
CA ILE A 111 2.53 -3.95 8.80
C ILE A 111 3.53 -3.37 9.81
N ALA A 112 4.69 -2.90 9.33
CA ALA A 112 5.69 -2.27 10.20
C ALA A 112 5.15 -1.00 10.85
N GLN A 113 4.47 -0.15 10.07
CA GLN A 113 3.86 1.09 10.55
C GLN A 113 2.75 0.83 11.57
N GLY A 114 1.93 -0.22 11.37
CA GLY A 114 0.91 -0.62 12.34
C GLY A 114 1.49 -0.99 13.71
N LYS A 115 2.64 -1.67 13.72
CA LYS A 115 3.37 -1.98 14.97
C LYS A 115 3.91 -0.71 15.63
N VAL A 116 4.45 0.24 14.86
CA VAL A 116 4.93 1.52 15.37
C VAL A 116 3.76 2.35 15.91
N ALA A 117 2.63 2.37 15.21
CA ALA A 117 1.42 3.06 15.66
C ALA A 117 0.90 2.47 16.99
N ALA A 118 0.79 1.15 17.09
CA ALA A 118 0.41 0.46 18.33
C ALA A 118 1.35 0.79 19.51
N ALA A 119 2.66 0.76 19.27
CA ALA A 119 3.64 1.16 20.29
C ALA A 119 3.50 2.65 20.68
N SER A 120 3.23 3.51 19.71
CA SER A 120 3.06 4.96 19.91
C SER A 120 1.80 5.33 20.70
N LEU A 121 0.79 4.48 20.72
CA LEU A 121 -0.37 4.64 21.60
C LEU A 121 -0.02 4.64 23.10
N ASN A 122 1.12 4.02 23.49
CA ASN A 122 1.63 4.15 24.86
C ASN A 122 2.10 5.59 25.19
N ILE A 123 2.55 6.35 24.20
CA ILE A 123 2.87 7.78 24.38
C ILE A 123 1.57 8.53 24.65
N LEU A 124 0.54 8.29 23.85
CA LEU A 124 -0.77 8.88 24.04
C LEU A 124 -1.37 8.50 25.41
N ALA A 125 -1.19 7.27 25.85
CA ALA A 125 -1.64 6.80 27.16
C ALA A 125 -1.01 7.56 28.32
N LYS A 126 0.33 7.65 28.30
CA LYS A 126 1.13 8.14 29.45
C LYS A 126 1.42 9.64 29.40
N LYS A 127 1.48 10.23 28.19
CA LYS A 127 1.81 11.64 27.95
C LYS A 127 0.95 12.18 26.81
N PRO A 128 -0.33 12.48 27.04
CA PRO A 128 -1.30 12.84 25.99
C PRO A 128 -0.89 14.07 25.16
N ASP A 129 -0.12 14.99 25.76
CA ASP A 129 0.36 16.19 25.05
C ASP A 129 1.51 15.90 24.08
N ASP A 130 2.21 14.77 24.29
CA ASP A 130 3.33 14.33 23.46
C ASP A 130 2.92 13.36 22.31
N TRP A 131 1.63 13.12 22.09
CA TRP A 131 1.14 12.14 21.11
C TRP A 131 1.65 12.35 19.70
N SER A 132 1.93 13.62 19.32
CA SER A 132 2.49 13.97 18.02
C SER A 132 3.88 13.35 17.76
N LYS A 133 4.64 13.09 18.83
CA LYS A 133 5.92 12.37 18.72
C LYS A 133 5.73 10.93 18.21
N GLY A 134 4.66 10.28 18.64
CA GLY A 134 4.26 8.97 18.11
C GLY A 134 3.89 9.02 16.63
N MET A 135 3.22 10.10 16.20
CA MET A 135 2.91 10.33 14.78
C MET A 135 4.17 10.45 13.93
N ILE A 136 5.20 11.17 14.43
CA ILE A 136 6.47 11.31 13.71
C ILE A 136 7.13 9.95 13.49
N PHE A 137 7.12 9.06 14.48
CA PHE A 137 7.62 7.68 14.29
C PHE A 137 6.86 6.92 13.20
N CYS A 138 5.53 7.08 13.12
CA CYS A 138 4.74 6.46 12.07
C CYS A 138 5.10 7.02 10.67
N ILE A 139 5.27 8.34 10.54
CA ILE A 139 5.61 9.00 9.27
C ILE A 139 6.97 8.54 8.74
N THR A 140 7.93 8.22 9.59
CA THR A 140 9.24 7.70 9.13
C THR A 140 9.12 6.35 8.41
N VAL A 141 8.15 5.51 8.78
CA VAL A 141 7.86 4.25 8.09
C VAL A 141 7.10 4.50 6.79
N GLU A 142 6.17 5.44 6.80
CA GLU A 142 5.38 5.88 5.62
C GLU A 142 6.28 6.25 4.45
N PHE A 143 7.40 6.93 4.72
CA PHE A 143 8.33 7.41 3.71
C PHE A 143 8.76 6.31 2.73
N TYR A 144 9.01 5.09 3.22
CA TYR A 144 9.42 3.97 2.37
C TYR A 144 8.29 3.48 1.45
N ALA A 145 7.05 3.56 1.89
CA ALA A 145 5.91 3.29 1.03
C ALA A 145 5.77 4.31 -0.09
N ILE A 146 6.00 5.59 0.20
CA ILE A 146 5.99 6.67 -0.79
C ILE A 146 7.10 6.46 -1.84
N LEU A 147 8.29 6.04 -1.44
CA LEU A 147 9.36 5.70 -2.37
C LEU A 147 8.97 4.53 -3.29
N CYS A 148 8.31 3.50 -2.76
CA CYS A 148 7.82 2.38 -3.55
C CYS A 148 6.68 2.79 -4.51
N LEU A 149 5.78 3.67 -4.07
CA LEU A 149 4.77 4.28 -4.93
C LEU A 149 5.42 5.03 -6.09
N LEU A 150 6.41 5.88 -5.80
CA LEU A 150 7.13 6.66 -6.81
C LEU A 150 7.87 5.75 -7.80
N ALA A 151 8.54 4.70 -7.31
CA ALA A 151 9.21 3.74 -8.16
C ALA A 151 8.24 3.06 -9.14
N SER A 152 7.11 2.54 -8.65
CA SER A 152 6.08 1.93 -9.49
C SER A 152 5.52 2.93 -10.50
N TYR A 153 5.23 4.15 -10.08
CA TYR A 153 4.72 5.21 -10.95
C TYR A 153 5.69 5.57 -12.07
N LEU A 154 6.98 5.76 -11.76
CA LEU A 154 8.00 6.09 -12.76
C LEU A 154 8.23 4.94 -13.75
N MET A 155 8.23 3.68 -13.26
CA MET A 155 8.34 2.52 -14.13
C MET A 155 7.15 2.43 -15.10
N LEU A 156 5.91 2.61 -14.64
CA LEU A 156 4.72 2.62 -15.50
C LEU A 156 4.78 3.73 -16.55
N ASN A 157 5.24 4.93 -16.19
CA ASN A 157 5.37 6.02 -17.14
C ASN A 157 6.48 5.81 -18.17
N GLY A 158 7.50 5.03 -17.86
CA GLY A 158 8.56 4.64 -18.79
C GLY A 158 8.14 3.59 -19.83
N LEU A 159 6.95 2.99 -19.69
CA LEU A 159 6.42 1.99 -20.63
C LEU A 159 5.53 2.59 -21.74
N LYS A 160 5.34 3.90 -21.76
CA LYS A 160 4.52 4.63 -22.75
C LYS A 160 5.28 4.85 -24.04
#